data_c44faf1321306433873d43a6f33273b7
#
_entry.id   c44faf1321306433873d43a6f33273b7
#
_cell.length_a   1.000
_cell.length_b   1.000
_cell.length_c   1.000
_cell.angle_alpha   90.00
_cell.angle_beta   90.00
_cell.angle_gamma   90.00
#
_symmetry.space_group_name_H-M   'P 1'
#
loop_
_entity.id
_entity.type
_entity.pdbx_description
1 polymer ?
#
loop_
_entity_poly.entity_id
_entity_poly.type
_entity_poly.pdbx_seq_one_letter_code
_entity_poly.pdbx_strand_id
1 'polypeptide(L)'
;MISRENIRNIAIVAHVDHGKTTLVDHLLRQAGTWRSNEVVAERVMDSNDLEREKGITILAKNTAVTYQGHHINIIDTPGHSDFGGEVERGLRLVDGVLLLVDAAEGPLPQTRFVLTKALGLGLKTVLVINKIDRSDARAKEVLDLVYSLYIDLGANDEQLNFPVIYTVARQGQASLKLDEPGKTLQPLFDAIIEHLPPPPAPVEGEPTQLLLCNLDYDDYVGRLGIGRLSSGRLAPNMPVSVVREGGKIELGKIVKLYGYMGMKRIEIPDAGPGEIVSIAGIENLSIGDTISAVDRPKALPRITVDEPTMMMVFRVNDGPLAGREGKFVTSRNLRERLYRESYRNVSIRVEDTETPDAFRVVGRGELQLAVIIETMRREGYELTASNPEPVTKEVDGVKHEPMELMVCDVPEWAVGVVTERLGPRKGRMADMAALGSGRTRLQYRIPARGLVGFRSEFLTITKGEGIMSSQFDGYEPWFGYIPRRSNGAIISDRMGDTVPYALFSIQERGALFVPAGVQVYEGMIIGENAHPSDLDVNACREKKLTNIRAAGRDENVILTPPREMGLEKALEWIAQDELLEVTPKSIRLRKKMLDFNARYRADRDRKRERAES
;
A
#
# COMPACT_ATOMS: atom_id res chain seq x y z
N MET A 1 18.82 -29.41 7.77
CA MET A 1 18.30 -29.40 6.39
C MET A 1 16.97 -30.17 6.37
N ILE A 2 15.91 -29.56 5.87
CA ILE A 2 14.58 -30.18 5.72
C ILE A 2 14.54 -30.89 4.37
N SER A 3 13.92 -32.09 4.30
CA SER A 3 13.74 -32.74 2.99
C SER A 3 12.81 -31.90 2.10
N ARG A 4 13.19 -31.67 0.87
CA ARG A 4 12.42 -30.88 -0.12
C ARG A 4 10.96 -31.36 -0.24
N GLU A 5 10.74 -32.68 -0.25
CA GLU A 5 9.41 -33.29 -0.35
C GLU A 5 8.48 -32.88 0.81
N ASN A 6 9.07 -32.55 1.95
CA ASN A 6 8.34 -32.12 3.15
C ASN A 6 8.22 -30.60 3.27
N ILE A 7 8.60 -29.83 2.24
CA ILE A 7 8.43 -28.38 2.23
C ILE A 7 7.19 -28.02 1.42
N ARG A 8 6.41 -27.04 1.91
CA ARG A 8 5.35 -26.36 1.17
C ARG A 8 5.54 -24.86 1.33
N ASN A 9 5.75 -24.16 0.24
CA ASN A 9 5.84 -22.70 0.20
C ASN A 9 4.54 -22.16 -0.35
N ILE A 10 3.77 -21.44 0.45
CA ILE A 10 2.45 -20.96 0.07
C ILE A 10 2.30 -19.46 0.31
N ALA A 11 1.57 -18.78 -0.56
CA ALA A 11 1.10 -17.42 -0.34
C ALA A 11 -0.39 -17.42 0.01
N ILE A 12 -0.80 -16.55 0.93
CA ILE A 12 -2.22 -16.33 1.19
C ILE A 12 -2.66 -15.07 0.49
N VAL A 13 -3.59 -15.22 -0.42
CA VAL A 13 -4.20 -14.17 -1.24
C VAL A 13 -5.63 -13.95 -0.79
N ALA A 14 -5.95 -12.74 -0.36
CA ALA A 14 -7.28 -12.38 0.10
C ALA A 14 -7.55 -10.90 -0.14
N HIS A 15 -8.81 -10.54 -0.29
CA HIS A 15 -9.23 -9.16 -0.14
C HIS A 15 -9.15 -8.71 1.33
N VAL A 16 -9.12 -7.40 1.55
CA VAL A 16 -9.23 -6.81 2.90
C VAL A 16 -10.52 -7.34 3.54
N ASP A 17 -10.48 -7.65 4.82
CA ASP A 17 -11.59 -8.18 5.62
C ASP A 17 -12.12 -9.57 5.24
N HIS A 18 -11.58 -10.28 4.25
CA HIS A 18 -11.96 -11.67 3.98
C HIS A 18 -11.53 -12.67 5.06
N GLY A 19 -10.74 -12.22 6.05
CA GLY A 19 -10.36 -13.01 7.22
C GLY A 19 -8.97 -13.66 7.11
N LYS A 20 -8.07 -13.11 6.28
CA LYS A 20 -6.70 -13.59 6.07
C LYS A 20 -5.91 -13.71 7.38
N THR A 21 -5.77 -12.62 8.12
CA THR A 21 -5.04 -12.58 9.39
C THR A 21 -5.61 -13.55 10.41
N THR A 22 -6.95 -13.63 10.51
CA THR A 22 -7.64 -14.56 11.42
C THR A 22 -7.36 -16.02 11.06
N LEU A 23 -7.35 -16.35 9.75
CA LEU A 23 -7.03 -17.71 9.30
C LEU A 23 -5.59 -18.08 9.64
N VAL A 24 -4.63 -17.19 9.39
CA VAL A 24 -3.20 -17.42 9.70
C VAL A 24 -2.98 -17.59 11.20
N ASP A 25 -3.62 -16.77 12.02
CA ASP A 25 -3.55 -16.90 13.49
C ASP A 25 -4.01 -18.28 13.96
N HIS A 26 -5.11 -18.80 13.41
CA HIS A 26 -5.59 -20.13 13.74
C HIS A 26 -4.72 -21.26 13.16
N LEU A 27 -4.13 -21.09 11.97
CA LEU A 27 -3.14 -22.04 11.44
C LEU A 27 -1.92 -22.13 12.37
N LEU A 28 -1.38 -20.99 12.82
CA LEU A 28 -0.27 -20.95 13.77
C LEU A 28 -0.61 -21.60 15.11
N ARG A 29 -1.82 -21.38 15.64
CA ARG A 29 -2.29 -21.97 16.90
C ARG A 29 -2.45 -23.48 16.79
N GLN A 30 -3.11 -23.96 15.75
CA GLN A 30 -3.40 -25.40 15.59
C GLN A 30 -2.18 -26.22 15.16
N ALA A 31 -1.18 -25.58 14.54
CA ALA A 31 0.11 -26.23 14.28
C ALA A 31 1.02 -26.33 15.53
N GLY A 32 0.56 -25.87 16.71
CA GLY A 32 1.32 -25.98 17.95
C GLY A 32 2.54 -25.03 18.03
N THR A 33 2.55 -23.97 17.26
CA THR A 33 3.66 -22.99 17.22
C THR A 33 3.79 -22.22 18.53
N TRP A 34 2.71 -22.08 19.30
CA TRP A 34 2.67 -21.41 20.61
C TRP A 34 2.41 -22.40 21.75
N ARG A 35 2.99 -22.10 22.90
CA ARG A 35 2.71 -22.88 24.11
C ARG A 35 1.26 -22.62 24.57
N SER A 36 0.61 -23.63 25.12
CA SER A 36 -0.79 -23.58 25.56
C SER A 36 -1.12 -22.44 26.56
N ASN A 37 -0.11 -21.92 27.25
CA ASN A 37 -0.23 -20.84 28.24
C ASN A 37 0.24 -19.47 27.73
N GLU A 38 0.63 -19.35 26.46
CA GLU A 38 1.10 -18.08 25.88
C GLU A 38 -0.11 -17.23 25.49
N VAL A 39 -0.28 -16.08 26.14
CA VAL A 39 -1.30 -15.09 25.75
C VAL A 39 -0.81 -14.39 24.51
N VAL A 40 -1.29 -14.79 23.37
CA VAL A 40 -0.95 -14.20 22.08
C VAL A 40 -2.01 -13.15 21.72
N ALA A 41 -1.59 -11.93 21.41
CA ALA A 41 -2.49 -10.88 20.94
C ALA A 41 -3.21 -11.35 19.66
N GLU A 42 -4.44 -10.93 19.48
CA GLU A 42 -5.15 -11.13 18.21
C GLU A 42 -4.44 -10.36 17.09
N ARG A 43 -4.47 -10.88 15.85
CA ARG A 43 -3.81 -10.32 14.67
C ARG A 43 -2.29 -10.26 14.79
N VAL A 44 -1.68 -11.39 15.12
CA VAL A 44 -0.22 -11.51 15.32
C VAL A 44 0.58 -11.11 14.07
N MET A 45 0.03 -11.38 12.88
CA MET A 45 0.66 -11.00 11.62
C MET A 45 0.66 -9.48 11.39
N ASP A 46 -0.33 -8.75 11.88
CA ASP A 46 -0.40 -7.28 11.76
C ASP A 46 0.48 -6.63 12.85
N SER A 47 1.79 -6.77 12.73
CA SER A 47 2.76 -6.28 13.74
C SER A 47 2.93 -4.76 13.74
N ASN A 48 2.52 -4.07 12.67
CA ASN A 48 2.58 -2.62 12.54
C ASN A 48 1.24 -2.00 13.00
N ASP A 49 1.32 -0.97 13.84
CA ASP A 49 0.12 -0.26 14.30
C ASP A 49 -0.71 0.30 13.16
N LEU A 50 -0.07 0.73 12.06
CA LEU A 50 -0.77 1.19 10.84
C LEU A 50 -1.55 0.07 10.15
N GLU A 51 -1.01 -1.15 10.10
CA GLU A 51 -1.74 -2.30 9.55
C GLU A 51 -2.98 -2.60 10.37
N ARG A 52 -2.88 -2.54 11.71
CA ARG A 52 -4.00 -2.77 12.63
C ARG A 52 -5.09 -1.69 12.51
N GLU A 53 -4.68 -0.41 12.41
CA GLU A 53 -5.60 0.72 12.27
C GLU A 53 -6.30 0.75 10.91
N LYS A 54 -5.57 0.44 9.84
CA LYS A 54 -6.08 0.46 8.47
C LYS A 54 -6.78 -0.84 8.06
N GLY A 55 -6.56 -1.93 8.80
CA GLY A 55 -7.07 -3.27 8.47
C GLY A 55 -6.44 -3.87 7.21
N ILE A 56 -5.29 -3.37 6.75
CA ILE A 56 -4.61 -3.83 5.53
C ILE A 56 -3.20 -4.33 5.83
N THR A 57 -2.77 -5.38 5.14
CA THR A 57 -1.36 -5.79 5.13
C THR A 57 -0.57 -4.84 4.24
N ILE A 58 0.50 -4.25 4.77
CA ILE A 58 1.37 -3.30 4.07
C ILE A 58 2.63 -4.01 3.57
N LEU A 59 3.25 -4.83 4.43
CA LEU A 59 4.49 -5.54 4.13
C LEU A 59 4.26 -7.04 4.08
N ALA A 60 4.82 -7.71 3.08
CA ALA A 60 4.83 -9.16 3.02
C ALA A 60 5.64 -9.72 4.19
N LYS A 61 5.07 -10.68 4.91
CA LYS A 61 5.70 -11.32 6.06
C LYS A 61 5.81 -12.82 5.84
N ASN A 62 6.92 -13.38 6.31
CA ASN A 62 7.17 -14.81 6.27
C ASN A 62 6.90 -15.41 7.64
N THR A 63 6.13 -16.47 7.66
CA THR A 63 5.94 -17.33 8.84
C THR A 63 6.04 -18.77 8.42
N ALA A 64 6.30 -19.67 9.36
CA ALA A 64 6.36 -21.08 9.07
C ALA A 64 5.71 -21.92 10.18
N VAL A 65 5.05 -22.99 9.78
CA VAL A 65 4.44 -23.97 10.70
C VAL A 65 4.93 -25.37 10.35
N THR A 66 4.93 -26.25 11.33
CA THR A 66 5.21 -27.68 11.11
C THR A 66 3.94 -28.47 11.36
N TYR A 67 3.53 -29.27 10.38
CA TYR A 67 2.35 -30.10 10.47
C TYR A 67 2.63 -31.49 9.87
N GLN A 68 2.42 -32.57 10.63
CA GLN A 68 2.66 -33.98 10.21
C GLN A 68 4.04 -34.21 9.53
N GLY A 69 5.08 -33.57 10.05
CA GLY A 69 6.45 -33.65 9.49
C GLY A 69 6.72 -32.76 8.28
N HIS A 70 5.72 -32.04 7.78
CA HIS A 70 5.90 -31.04 6.72
C HIS A 70 6.18 -29.67 7.30
N HIS A 71 7.09 -28.93 6.65
CA HIS A 71 7.40 -27.55 6.94
C HIS A 71 6.67 -26.65 5.93
N ILE A 72 5.67 -25.93 6.41
CA ILE A 72 4.82 -25.07 5.59
C ILE A 72 5.22 -23.62 5.82
N ASN A 73 5.89 -23.02 4.84
CA ASN A 73 6.16 -21.58 4.81
C ASN A 73 4.93 -20.85 4.30
N ILE A 74 4.49 -19.85 5.04
CA ILE A 74 3.32 -19.05 4.72
C ILE A 74 3.81 -17.61 4.49
N ILE A 75 3.60 -17.10 3.29
CA ILE A 75 3.88 -15.72 2.92
C ILE A 75 2.58 -14.94 2.92
N ASP A 76 2.49 -13.99 3.84
CA ASP A 76 1.38 -13.06 3.89
C ASP A 76 1.60 -11.95 2.86
N THR A 77 0.73 -11.85 1.86
CA THR A 77 0.84 -10.86 0.79
C THR A 77 -0.15 -9.72 0.96
N PRO A 78 0.27 -8.45 0.70
CA PRO A 78 -0.66 -7.34 0.64
C PRO A 78 -1.76 -7.57 -0.39
N GLY A 79 -2.98 -7.11 -0.09
CA GLY A 79 -4.10 -7.18 -1.05
C GLY A 79 -4.18 -5.95 -1.97
N HIS A 80 -3.61 -4.82 -1.58
CA HIS A 80 -3.77 -3.54 -2.29
C HIS A 80 -2.75 -3.39 -3.45
N SER A 81 -3.22 -2.86 -4.59
CA SER A 81 -2.40 -2.67 -5.80
C SER A 81 -1.18 -1.75 -5.61
N ASP A 82 -1.25 -0.76 -4.71
CA ASP A 82 -0.13 0.12 -4.37
C ASP A 82 1.08 -0.65 -3.81
N PHE A 83 0.84 -1.85 -3.24
CA PHE A 83 1.85 -2.76 -2.75
C PHE A 83 2.12 -3.93 -3.71
N GLY A 84 1.76 -3.78 -4.98
CA GLY A 84 1.90 -4.84 -6.00
C GLY A 84 3.33 -5.40 -6.14
N GLY A 85 4.36 -4.58 -5.93
CA GLY A 85 5.75 -5.05 -5.89
C GLY A 85 6.03 -6.05 -4.76
N GLU A 86 5.38 -5.89 -3.60
CA GLU A 86 5.45 -6.84 -2.49
C GLU A 86 4.80 -8.18 -2.87
N VAL A 87 3.66 -8.11 -3.57
CA VAL A 87 2.93 -9.29 -4.07
C VAL A 87 3.78 -10.06 -5.07
N GLU A 88 4.32 -9.40 -6.09
CA GLU A 88 5.14 -10.02 -7.13
C GLU A 88 6.36 -10.75 -6.55
N ARG A 89 7.02 -10.13 -5.56
CA ARG A 89 8.16 -10.71 -4.86
C ARG A 89 7.77 -11.90 -3.99
N GLY A 90 6.67 -11.76 -3.24
CA GLY A 90 6.13 -12.83 -2.40
C GLY A 90 5.76 -14.06 -3.22
N LEU A 91 5.10 -13.88 -4.37
CA LEU A 91 4.71 -14.98 -5.26
C LEU A 91 5.91 -15.71 -5.90
N ARG A 92 7.09 -15.08 -6.02
CA ARG A 92 8.31 -15.77 -6.49
C ARG A 92 8.94 -16.71 -5.46
N LEU A 93 8.59 -16.57 -4.20
CA LEU A 93 9.08 -17.45 -3.13
C LEU A 93 8.26 -18.73 -2.98
N VAL A 94 7.04 -18.79 -3.54
CA VAL A 94 6.06 -19.84 -3.27
C VAL A 94 5.84 -20.78 -4.45
N ASP A 95 5.24 -21.93 -4.16
CA ASP A 95 4.91 -22.99 -5.12
C ASP A 95 3.38 -23.17 -5.24
N GLY A 96 2.62 -22.53 -4.34
CA GLY A 96 1.16 -22.56 -4.35
C GLY A 96 0.52 -21.38 -3.64
N VAL A 97 -0.79 -21.24 -3.84
CA VAL A 97 -1.59 -20.12 -3.33
C VAL A 97 -2.82 -20.63 -2.59
N LEU A 98 -3.09 -20.08 -1.41
CA LEU A 98 -4.39 -20.16 -0.76
C LEU A 98 -5.20 -18.92 -1.17
N LEU A 99 -6.20 -19.12 -2.01
CA LEU A 99 -7.12 -18.06 -2.42
C LEU A 99 -8.29 -17.99 -1.43
N LEU A 100 -8.30 -16.99 -0.57
CA LEU A 100 -9.34 -16.80 0.45
C LEU A 100 -10.41 -15.83 -0.04
N VAL A 101 -11.66 -16.30 -0.08
CA VAL A 101 -12.83 -15.54 -0.56
C VAL A 101 -13.93 -15.58 0.50
N ASP A 102 -14.57 -14.44 0.74
CA ASP A 102 -15.74 -14.33 1.64
C ASP A 102 -16.97 -14.97 0.98
N ALA A 103 -17.70 -15.80 1.74
CA ALA A 103 -18.87 -16.53 1.25
C ALA A 103 -20.07 -15.64 0.87
N ALA A 104 -20.11 -14.39 1.33
CA ALA A 104 -21.17 -13.44 0.98
C ALA A 104 -20.74 -12.48 -0.14
N GLU A 105 -19.49 -11.99 -0.09
CA GLU A 105 -18.99 -10.95 -1.00
C GLU A 105 -18.48 -11.52 -2.32
N GLY A 106 -17.85 -12.70 -2.29
CA GLY A 106 -17.26 -13.31 -3.47
C GLY A 106 -15.87 -12.73 -3.83
N PRO A 107 -15.34 -13.04 -5.03
CA PRO A 107 -14.05 -12.55 -5.49
C PRO A 107 -14.13 -11.07 -5.87
N LEU A 108 -13.39 -10.22 -5.14
CA LEU A 108 -13.37 -8.78 -5.31
C LEU A 108 -12.23 -8.32 -6.24
N PRO A 109 -12.26 -7.07 -6.77
CA PRO A 109 -11.28 -6.59 -7.76
C PRO A 109 -9.81 -6.72 -7.36
N GLN A 110 -9.46 -6.55 -6.07
CA GLN A 110 -8.08 -6.74 -5.59
C GLN A 110 -7.61 -8.19 -5.71
N THR A 111 -8.49 -9.15 -5.47
CA THR A 111 -8.22 -10.58 -5.64
C THR A 111 -7.84 -10.88 -7.09
N ARG A 112 -8.49 -10.21 -8.07
CA ARG A 112 -8.19 -10.35 -9.49
C ARG A 112 -6.73 -10.02 -9.81
N PHE A 113 -6.20 -8.91 -9.29
CA PHE A 113 -4.80 -8.51 -9.52
C PHE A 113 -3.81 -9.60 -9.08
N VAL A 114 -3.93 -10.05 -7.83
CA VAL A 114 -2.98 -11.03 -7.28
C VAL A 114 -3.12 -12.39 -7.98
N LEU A 115 -4.37 -12.79 -8.29
CA LEU A 115 -4.65 -14.03 -9.01
C LEU A 115 -4.08 -14.00 -10.43
N THR A 116 -4.18 -12.89 -11.17
CA THR A 116 -3.56 -12.73 -12.49
C THR A 116 -2.06 -13.01 -12.44
N LYS A 117 -1.37 -12.45 -11.44
CA LYS A 117 0.08 -12.67 -11.27
C LYS A 117 0.39 -14.12 -10.89
N ALA A 118 -0.42 -14.74 -10.01
CA ALA A 118 -0.26 -16.13 -9.59
C ALA A 118 -0.46 -17.13 -10.75
N LEU A 119 -1.51 -16.93 -11.55
CA LEU A 119 -1.79 -17.75 -12.74
C LEU A 119 -0.70 -17.61 -13.80
N GLY A 120 -0.20 -16.38 -14.02
CA GLY A 120 0.92 -16.12 -14.94
C GLY A 120 2.23 -16.79 -14.51
N LEU A 121 2.40 -17.10 -13.23
CA LEU A 121 3.52 -17.86 -12.69
C LEU A 121 3.28 -19.38 -12.67
N GLY A 122 2.10 -19.83 -13.10
CA GLY A 122 1.73 -21.25 -13.07
C GLY A 122 1.52 -21.84 -11.66
N LEU A 123 1.26 -21.00 -10.65
CA LEU A 123 1.07 -21.45 -9.27
C LEU A 123 -0.25 -22.21 -9.12
N LYS A 124 -0.20 -23.34 -8.41
CA LYS A 124 -1.41 -24.10 -8.05
C LYS A 124 -2.17 -23.39 -6.93
N THR A 125 -3.50 -23.51 -6.96
CA THR A 125 -4.38 -22.82 -6.01
C THR A 125 -5.19 -23.82 -5.19
N VAL A 126 -5.37 -23.52 -3.91
CA VAL A 126 -6.42 -24.07 -3.05
C VAL A 126 -7.40 -22.95 -2.76
N LEU A 127 -8.66 -23.11 -3.14
CA LEU A 127 -9.73 -22.14 -2.85
C LEU A 127 -10.25 -22.34 -1.43
N VAL A 128 -10.27 -21.27 -0.65
CA VAL A 128 -10.83 -21.24 0.70
C VAL A 128 -12.01 -20.29 0.74
N ILE A 129 -13.23 -20.81 0.84
CA ILE A 129 -14.46 -20.00 0.99
C ILE A 129 -14.70 -19.83 2.50
N ASN A 130 -14.50 -18.60 2.98
CA ASN A 130 -14.55 -18.26 4.40
C ASN A 130 -15.84 -17.59 4.80
N LYS A 131 -16.10 -17.56 6.11
CA LYS A 131 -17.30 -16.95 6.74
C LYS A 131 -18.62 -17.57 6.26
N ILE A 132 -18.61 -18.89 6.08
CA ILE A 132 -19.83 -19.64 5.70
C ILE A 132 -20.92 -19.62 6.78
N ASP A 133 -20.58 -19.15 7.99
CA ASP A 133 -21.48 -18.94 9.13
C ASP A 133 -22.31 -17.66 9.05
N ARG A 134 -22.04 -16.78 8.08
CA ARG A 134 -22.84 -15.56 7.88
C ARG A 134 -24.25 -15.90 7.40
N SER A 135 -25.25 -15.14 7.84
CA SER A 135 -26.65 -15.29 7.44
C SER A 135 -26.90 -14.98 5.97
N ASP A 136 -26.02 -14.16 5.35
CA ASP A 136 -26.05 -13.77 3.93
C ASP A 136 -25.04 -14.57 3.08
N ALA A 137 -24.46 -15.66 3.62
CA ALA A 137 -23.53 -16.52 2.89
C ALA A 137 -24.20 -17.21 1.71
N ARG A 138 -23.56 -17.15 0.54
CA ARG A 138 -23.98 -17.76 -0.73
C ARG A 138 -22.85 -18.54 -1.39
N ALA A 139 -22.23 -19.42 -0.61
CA ALA A 139 -21.00 -20.11 -0.97
C ALA A 139 -21.02 -20.82 -2.34
N LYS A 140 -22.16 -21.36 -2.78
CA LYS A 140 -22.31 -21.98 -4.12
C LYS A 140 -22.18 -20.97 -5.24
N GLU A 141 -22.87 -19.82 -5.13
CA GLU A 141 -22.78 -18.74 -6.12
C GLU A 141 -21.38 -18.13 -6.15
N VAL A 142 -20.74 -18.01 -4.97
CA VAL A 142 -19.36 -17.52 -4.87
C VAL A 142 -18.39 -18.45 -5.57
N LEU A 143 -18.60 -19.76 -5.48
CA LEU A 143 -17.79 -20.73 -6.22
C LEU A 143 -17.92 -20.52 -7.74
N ASP A 144 -19.14 -20.33 -8.26
CA ASP A 144 -19.37 -20.05 -9.67
C ASP A 144 -18.72 -18.73 -10.12
N LEU A 145 -18.77 -17.69 -9.27
CA LEU A 145 -18.08 -16.42 -9.52
C LEU A 145 -16.55 -16.58 -9.57
N VAL A 146 -15.98 -17.46 -8.73
CA VAL A 146 -14.54 -17.76 -8.77
C VAL A 146 -14.18 -18.49 -10.06
N TYR A 147 -14.95 -19.49 -10.49
CA TYR A 147 -14.72 -20.15 -11.78
C TYR A 147 -14.80 -19.15 -12.96
N SER A 148 -15.81 -18.29 -12.95
CA SER A 148 -15.94 -17.22 -13.96
C SER A 148 -14.71 -16.30 -13.97
N LEU A 149 -14.21 -15.92 -12.79
CA LEU A 149 -12.99 -15.10 -12.66
C LEU A 149 -11.76 -15.81 -13.26
N TYR A 150 -11.58 -17.11 -13.01
CA TYR A 150 -10.46 -17.88 -13.57
C TYR A 150 -10.52 -17.94 -15.09
N ILE A 151 -11.72 -18.19 -15.64
CA ILE A 151 -11.97 -18.21 -17.10
C ILE A 151 -11.66 -16.84 -17.72
N ASP A 152 -12.14 -15.75 -17.10
CA ASP A 152 -11.86 -14.37 -17.53
C ASP A 152 -10.35 -14.04 -17.53
N LEU A 153 -9.59 -14.65 -16.64
CA LEU A 153 -8.14 -14.48 -16.54
C LEU A 153 -7.35 -15.40 -17.48
N GLY A 154 -8.05 -16.23 -18.27
CA GLY A 154 -7.44 -17.14 -19.23
C GLY A 154 -6.78 -18.36 -18.58
N ALA A 155 -7.28 -18.81 -17.42
CA ALA A 155 -6.80 -20.02 -16.77
C ALA A 155 -7.01 -21.26 -17.65
N ASN A 156 -6.03 -22.16 -17.64
CA ASN A 156 -6.14 -23.44 -18.33
C ASN A 156 -6.90 -24.49 -17.50
N ASP A 157 -7.23 -25.65 -18.10
CA ASP A 157 -8.00 -26.72 -17.45
C ASP A 157 -7.33 -27.23 -16.16
N GLU A 158 -5.99 -27.27 -16.11
CA GLU A 158 -5.26 -27.69 -14.92
C GLU A 158 -5.41 -26.69 -13.78
N GLN A 159 -5.39 -25.40 -14.10
CA GLN A 159 -5.59 -24.31 -13.14
C GLN A 159 -7.04 -24.19 -12.65
N LEU A 160 -8.01 -24.64 -13.45
CA LEU A 160 -9.42 -24.68 -13.07
C LEU A 160 -9.74 -25.87 -12.13
N ASN A 161 -8.85 -26.88 -12.07
CA ASN A 161 -9.03 -28.04 -11.19
C ASN A 161 -8.39 -27.79 -9.81
N PHE A 162 -8.98 -26.89 -9.02
CA PHE A 162 -8.53 -26.57 -7.68
C PHE A 162 -9.45 -27.19 -6.60
N PRO A 163 -8.91 -27.63 -5.47
CA PRO A 163 -9.71 -28.07 -4.33
C PRO A 163 -10.39 -26.89 -3.65
N VAL A 164 -11.58 -27.14 -3.09
CA VAL A 164 -12.40 -26.13 -2.38
C VAL A 164 -12.53 -26.52 -0.91
N ILE A 165 -12.17 -25.60 -0.02
CA ILE A 165 -12.28 -25.75 1.43
C ILE A 165 -13.23 -24.68 1.95
N TYR A 166 -14.19 -25.09 2.75
CA TYR A 166 -15.14 -24.20 3.42
C TYR A 166 -14.66 -23.92 4.85
N THR A 167 -14.62 -22.65 5.26
CA THR A 167 -14.06 -22.28 6.56
C THR A 167 -14.92 -21.30 7.34
N VAL A 168 -14.82 -21.41 8.66
CA VAL A 168 -15.18 -20.39 9.64
C VAL A 168 -13.89 -20.02 10.36
N ALA A 169 -13.08 -19.17 9.72
CA ALA A 169 -11.74 -18.84 10.22
C ALA A 169 -11.77 -18.31 11.65
N ARG A 170 -12.79 -17.52 12.02
CA ARG A 170 -12.95 -16.99 13.39
C ARG A 170 -13.06 -18.09 14.45
N GLN A 171 -13.57 -19.26 14.08
CA GLN A 171 -13.70 -20.43 14.97
C GLN A 171 -12.57 -21.46 14.76
N GLY A 172 -11.68 -21.23 13.80
CA GLY A 172 -10.61 -22.17 13.45
C GLY A 172 -11.12 -23.48 12.88
N GLN A 173 -12.19 -23.45 12.08
CA GLN A 173 -12.86 -24.62 11.53
C GLN A 173 -12.76 -24.65 10.01
N ALA A 174 -12.56 -25.84 9.45
CA ALA A 174 -12.54 -26.12 8.01
C ALA A 174 -13.27 -27.42 7.70
N SER A 175 -13.90 -27.48 6.52
CA SER A 175 -14.59 -28.64 5.99
C SER A 175 -14.41 -28.76 4.48
N LEU A 176 -14.44 -30.01 3.97
CA LEU A 176 -14.48 -30.30 2.53
C LEU A 176 -15.90 -30.15 1.94
N LYS A 177 -16.92 -30.16 2.79
CA LYS A 177 -18.33 -30.05 2.36
C LYS A 177 -19.02 -28.90 3.08
N LEU A 178 -19.87 -28.18 2.36
CA LEU A 178 -20.58 -27.02 2.89
C LEU A 178 -21.52 -27.37 4.04
N ASP A 179 -22.19 -28.53 3.94
CA ASP A 179 -23.25 -28.96 4.88
C ASP A 179 -22.70 -29.72 6.10
N GLU A 180 -21.39 -29.99 6.15
CA GLU A 180 -20.74 -30.69 7.26
C GLU A 180 -19.85 -29.72 8.04
N PRO A 181 -20.21 -29.30 9.27
CA PRO A 181 -19.39 -28.38 10.04
C PRO A 181 -18.06 -29.03 10.45
N GLY A 182 -16.97 -28.34 10.12
CA GLY A 182 -15.62 -28.74 10.55
C GLY A 182 -15.41 -28.48 12.05
N LYS A 183 -14.41 -29.14 12.63
CA LYS A 183 -14.02 -28.94 14.04
C LYS A 183 -12.67 -28.24 14.18
N THR A 184 -11.79 -28.40 13.22
CA THR A 184 -10.41 -27.90 13.20
C THR A 184 -10.04 -27.44 11.79
N LEU A 185 -8.85 -26.85 11.62
CA LEU A 185 -8.28 -26.55 10.31
C LEU A 185 -7.55 -27.73 9.66
N GLN A 186 -7.63 -28.94 10.25
CA GLN A 186 -6.99 -30.13 9.69
C GLN A 186 -7.31 -30.35 8.21
N PRO A 187 -8.58 -30.26 7.72
CA PRO A 187 -8.87 -30.43 6.30
C PRO A 187 -8.13 -29.42 5.39
N LEU A 188 -7.85 -28.22 5.87
CA LEU A 188 -7.07 -27.23 5.14
C LEU A 188 -5.59 -27.59 5.11
N PHE A 189 -5.01 -28.06 6.23
CA PHE A 189 -3.62 -28.53 6.25
C PHE A 189 -3.42 -29.73 5.33
N ASP A 190 -4.34 -30.70 5.37
CA ASP A 190 -4.29 -31.88 4.52
C ASP A 190 -4.38 -31.47 3.03
N ALA A 191 -5.28 -30.55 2.67
CA ALA A 191 -5.38 -30.02 1.32
C ALA A 191 -4.11 -29.30 0.85
N ILE A 192 -3.43 -28.53 1.73
CA ILE A 192 -2.15 -27.88 1.41
C ILE A 192 -1.08 -28.95 1.07
N ILE A 193 -1.00 -30.02 1.86
CA ILE A 193 0.01 -31.07 1.66
C ILE A 193 -0.28 -31.88 0.39
N GLU A 194 -1.55 -32.21 0.14
CA GLU A 194 -1.96 -33.10 -0.94
C GLU A 194 -1.96 -32.41 -2.31
N HIS A 195 -2.46 -31.17 -2.38
CA HIS A 195 -2.72 -30.49 -3.66
C HIS A 195 -1.66 -29.46 -4.05
N LEU A 196 -0.91 -28.89 -3.11
CA LEU A 196 0.16 -27.98 -3.47
C LEU A 196 1.49 -28.74 -3.60
N PRO A 197 2.27 -28.45 -4.67
CA PRO A 197 3.49 -29.19 -4.93
C PRO A 197 4.59 -28.84 -3.92
N PRO A 198 5.54 -29.76 -3.67
CA PRO A 198 6.81 -29.38 -3.06
C PRO A 198 7.60 -28.46 -4.01
N PRO A 199 8.61 -27.73 -3.50
CA PRO A 199 9.48 -26.94 -4.35
C PRO A 199 10.05 -27.75 -5.52
N PRO A 200 10.28 -27.14 -6.70
CA PRO A 200 10.87 -27.82 -7.84
C PRO A 200 12.18 -28.55 -7.48
N ALA A 201 12.41 -29.71 -8.07
CA ALA A 201 13.68 -30.41 -7.90
C ALA A 201 14.82 -29.54 -8.46
N PRO A 202 15.98 -29.44 -7.78
CA PRO A 202 17.12 -28.73 -8.30
C PRO A 202 17.59 -29.44 -9.58
N VAL A 203 17.99 -28.66 -10.57
CA VAL A 203 18.58 -29.22 -11.78
C VAL A 203 19.95 -29.80 -11.41
N GLU A 204 20.19 -31.04 -11.83
CA GLU A 204 21.44 -31.74 -11.53
C GLU A 204 22.64 -31.00 -12.12
N GLY A 205 23.69 -30.85 -11.32
CA GLY A 205 24.89 -30.15 -11.74
C GLY A 205 24.82 -28.62 -11.65
N GLU A 206 23.71 -28.01 -11.25
CA GLU A 206 23.64 -26.56 -11.00
C GLU A 206 24.40 -26.15 -9.72
N PRO A 207 25.09 -24.99 -9.75
CA PRO A 207 25.75 -24.45 -8.56
C PRO A 207 24.73 -24.05 -7.47
N THR A 208 25.23 -23.72 -6.29
CA THR A 208 24.39 -23.10 -5.27
C THR A 208 23.81 -21.79 -5.80
N GLN A 209 22.48 -21.62 -5.70
CA GLN A 209 21.77 -20.44 -6.17
C GLN A 209 20.62 -20.07 -5.25
N LEU A 210 20.67 -18.86 -4.69
CA LEU A 210 19.60 -18.23 -3.91
C LEU A 210 19.23 -16.90 -4.59
N LEU A 211 18.00 -16.77 -5.06
CA LEU A 211 17.47 -15.49 -5.56
C LEU A 211 16.94 -14.65 -4.40
N LEU A 212 17.45 -13.44 -4.25
CA LEU A 212 16.95 -12.49 -3.26
C LEU A 212 15.64 -11.85 -3.72
N CYS A 213 14.57 -12.17 -3.00
CA CYS A 213 13.22 -11.67 -3.30
C CYS A 213 12.79 -10.54 -2.35
N ASN A 214 13.36 -10.49 -1.15
CA ASN A 214 13.05 -9.44 -0.18
C ASN A 214 14.29 -9.03 0.61
N LEU A 215 14.24 -7.85 1.21
CA LEU A 215 15.28 -7.33 2.09
C LEU A 215 14.65 -6.97 3.43
N ASP A 216 15.42 -7.12 4.50
CA ASP A 216 15.07 -6.68 5.83
C ASP A 216 16.30 -6.04 6.50
N TYR A 217 16.11 -5.46 7.64
CA TYR A 217 17.18 -4.84 8.42
C TYR A 217 17.04 -5.21 9.89
N ASP A 218 18.12 -5.64 10.46
CA ASP A 218 18.24 -5.97 11.88
C ASP A 218 19.30 -5.07 12.51
N ASP A 219 19.01 -4.49 13.66
CA ASP A 219 19.90 -3.51 14.30
C ASP A 219 21.25 -4.10 14.74
N TYR A 220 21.35 -5.43 14.90
CA TYR A 220 22.57 -6.11 15.34
C TYR A 220 23.39 -6.71 14.20
N VAL A 221 22.72 -7.26 13.17
CA VAL A 221 23.41 -7.95 12.06
C VAL A 221 23.37 -7.16 10.77
N GLY A 222 22.70 -6.01 10.76
CA GLY A 222 22.57 -5.15 9.60
C GLY A 222 21.58 -5.65 8.55
N ARG A 223 21.93 -5.49 7.29
CA ARG A 223 21.06 -5.85 6.15
C ARG A 223 20.90 -7.37 6.02
N LEU A 224 19.68 -7.80 5.82
CA LEU A 224 19.28 -9.19 5.60
C LEU A 224 18.72 -9.35 4.18
N GLY A 225 19.23 -10.36 3.47
CA GLY A 225 18.65 -10.79 2.20
C GLY A 225 17.77 -12.01 2.40
N ILE A 226 16.52 -11.95 1.96
CA ILE A 226 15.55 -13.05 2.06
C ILE A 226 15.32 -13.63 0.68
N GLY A 227 15.42 -14.95 0.56
CA GLY A 227 15.25 -15.63 -0.71
C GLY A 227 14.92 -17.11 -0.57
N ARG A 228 14.62 -17.75 -1.69
CA ARG A 228 14.44 -19.20 -1.79
C ARG A 228 15.67 -19.82 -2.43
N LEU A 229 16.22 -20.84 -1.78
CA LEU A 229 17.34 -21.61 -2.31
C LEU A 229 16.85 -22.53 -3.43
N SER A 230 17.30 -22.29 -4.67
CA SER A 230 16.89 -23.06 -5.84
C SER A 230 17.73 -24.32 -6.02
N SER A 231 19.04 -24.25 -5.72
CA SER A 231 19.98 -25.37 -5.86
C SER A 231 21.14 -25.26 -4.88
N GLY A 232 21.79 -26.37 -4.60
CA GLY A 232 22.97 -26.43 -3.75
C GLY A 232 22.66 -26.38 -2.25
N ARG A 233 23.60 -25.86 -1.46
CA ARG A 233 23.52 -25.76 0.00
C ARG A 233 24.09 -24.44 0.47
N LEU A 234 23.51 -23.86 1.52
CA LEU A 234 24.06 -22.70 2.23
C LEU A 234 24.36 -23.06 3.68
N ALA A 235 25.38 -22.45 4.22
CA ALA A 235 25.76 -22.57 5.64
C ALA A 235 26.37 -21.27 6.17
N PRO A 236 26.34 -21.03 7.48
CA PRO A 236 27.07 -19.92 8.10
C PRO A 236 28.56 -19.98 7.78
N ASN A 237 29.19 -18.83 7.67
CA ASN A 237 30.61 -18.66 7.32
C ASN A 237 31.00 -19.09 5.89
N MET A 238 30.06 -19.47 5.05
CA MET A 238 30.31 -19.89 3.66
C MET A 238 30.67 -18.67 2.78
N PRO A 239 31.78 -18.75 1.99
CA PRO A 239 32.07 -17.75 0.97
C PRO A 239 31.11 -17.95 -0.22
N VAL A 240 30.64 -16.85 -0.78
CA VAL A 240 29.67 -16.84 -1.89
C VAL A 240 30.00 -15.74 -2.88
N SER A 241 29.49 -15.88 -4.10
CA SER A 241 29.46 -14.83 -5.11
C SER A 241 28.08 -14.17 -5.13
N VAL A 242 28.04 -12.85 -5.17
CA VAL A 242 26.83 -12.05 -5.40
C VAL A 242 26.83 -11.64 -6.87
N VAL A 243 25.90 -12.20 -7.63
CA VAL A 243 25.70 -11.84 -9.03
C VAL A 243 24.65 -10.74 -9.12
N ARG A 244 25.11 -9.54 -9.50
CA ARG A 244 24.32 -8.31 -9.53
C ARG A 244 23.75 -8.03 -10.92
N GLU A 245 23.02 -6.93 -11.01
CA GLU A 245 22.53 -6.42 -12.30
C GLU A 245 23.69 -6.17 -13.28
N GLY A 246 23.44 -6.47 -14.57
CA GLY A 246 24.48 -6.39 -15.61
C GLY A 246 25.53 -7.49 -15.53
N GLY A 247 25.36 -8.52 -14.68
CA GLY A 247 26.29 -9.64 -14.58
C GLY A 247 27.55 -9.34 -13.75
N LYS A 248 27.62 -8.21 -13.03
CA LYS A 248 28.72 -7.89 -12.12
C LYS A 248 28.75 -8.90 -10.98
N ILE A 249 29.92 -9.46 -10.69
CA ILE A 249 30.13 -10.44 -9.63
C ILE A 249 30.96 -9.81 -8.52
N GLU A 250 30.48 -9.91 -7.29
CA GLU A 250 31.17 -9.49 -6.08
C GLU A 250 31.30 -10.69 -5.13
N LEU A 251 32.43 -10.79 -4.45
CA LEU A 251 32.63 -11.82 -3.42
C LEU A 251 32.01 -11.35 -2.09
N GLY A 252 31.35 -12.28 -1.41
CA GLY A 252 30.76 -12.06 -0.10
C GLY A 252 30.94 -13.27 0.81
N LYS A 253 30.54 -13.10 2.05
CA LYS A 253 30.53 -14.18 3.07
C LYS A 253 29.22 -14.14 3.83
N ILE A 254 28.53 -15.26 3.92
CA ILE A 254 27.37 -15.41 4.78
C ILE A 254 27.87 -15.53 6.21
N VAL A 255 27.62 -14.53 7.04
CA VAL A 255 27.99 -14.56 8.46
C VAL A 255 26.97 -15.37 9.26
N LYS A 256 25.67 -15.11 9.02
CA LYS A 256 24.58 -15.83 9.68
C LYS A 256 23.54 -16.29 8.65
N LEU A 257 22.96 -17.45 8.93
CA LEU A 257 21.88 -18.04 8.15
C LEU A 257 20.68 -18.29 9.07
N TYR A 258 19.51 -17.80 8.64
CA TYR A 258 18.28 -17.94 9.39
C TYR A 258 17.21 -18.66 8.58
N GLY A 259 16.45 -19.52 9.26
CA GLY A 259 15.15 -20.04 8.81
C GLY A 259 14.01 -19.39 9.58
N TYR A 260 12.79 -19.87 9.36
CA TYR A 260 11.58 -19.37 10.01
C TYR A 260 10.92 -20.48 10.84
N MET A 261 10.43 -20.11 12.04
CA MET A 261 9.58 -20.94 12.88
C MET A 261 8.54 -20.07 13.58
N GLY A 262 7.27 -20.25 13.27
CA GLY A 262 6.25 -19.28 13.62
C GLY A 262 6.60 -17.93 13.03
N MET A 263 6.46 -16.90 13.82
CA MET A 263 6.82 -15.51 13.46
C MET A 263 8.30 -15.17 13.67
N LYS A 264 9.09 -16.09 14.21
CA LYS A 264 10.47 -15.83 14.61
C LYS A 264 11.46 -16.35 13.57
N ARG A 265 12.51 -15.56 13.34
CA ARG A 265 13.72 -16.00 12.66
C ARG A 265 14.56 -16.80 13.64
N ILE A 266 15.03 -17.97 13.24
CA ILE A 266 15.90 -18.84 14.02
C ILE A 266 17.19 -19.08 13.25
N GLU A 267 18.34 -19.05 13.94
CA GLU A 267 19.61 -19.45 13.32
C GLU A 267 19.59 -20.93 12.99
N ILE A 268 19.98 -21.26 11.76
CA ILE A 268 20.03 -22.65 11.27
C ILE A 268 21.46 -22.99 10.83
N PRO A 269 21.89 -24.25 11.02
CA PRO A 269 23.23 -24.68 10.67
C PRO A 269 23.45 -24.82 9.17
N ASP A 270 22.40 -25.12 8.43
CA ASP A 270 22.43 -25.26 6.97
C ASP A 270 21.03 -25.13 6.36
N ALA A 271 20.98 -24.91 5.04
CA ALA A 271 19.76 -24.91 4.26
C ALA A 271 19.96 -25.64 2.93
N GLY A 272 18.89 -26.30 2.46
CA GLY A 272 18.83 -27.04 1.21
C GLY A 272 17.83 -26.44 0.20
N PRO A 273 17.75 -27.05 -1.01
CA PRO A 273 16.86 -26.58 -2.07
C PRO A 273 15.40 -26.53 -1.63
N GLY A 274 14.71 -25.46 -1.96
CA GLY A 274 13.32 -25.20 -1.61
C GLY A 274 13.14 -24.43 -0.30
N GLU A 275 14.13 -24.37 0.58
CA GLU A 275 14.03 -23.61 1.83
C GLU A 275 14.03 -22.10 1.59
N ILE A 276 13.17 -21.37 2.29
CA ILE A 276 13.15 -19.91 2.34
C ILE A 276 14.02 -19.49 3.52
N VAL A 277 15.07 -18.73 3.25
CA VAL A 277 16.08 -18.36 4.24
C VAL A 277 16.37 -16.87 4.22
N SER A 278 16.89 -16.37 5.35
CA SER A 278 17.48 -15.04 5.46
C SER A 278 18.98 -15.17 5.67
N ILE A 279 19.76 -14.40 4.93
CA ILE A 279 21.23 -14.34 5.02
C ILE A 279 21.68 -12.98 5.50
N ALA A 280 22.72 -12.96 6.34
CA ALA A 280 23.39 -11.75 6.83
C ALA A 280 24.89 -11.79 6.58
N GLY A 281 25.54 -10.62 6.58
CA GLY A 281 26.98 -10.47 6.46
C GLY A 281 27.46 -10.00 5.09
N ILE A 282 26.56 -9.74 4.16
CA ILE A 282 26.87 -9.19 2.84
C ILE A 282 26.31 -7.77 2.76
N GLU A 283 27.20 -6.82 2.49
CA GLU A 283 26.82 -5.43 2.33
C GLU A 283 26.17 -5.19 0.95
N ASN A 284 25.35 -4.14 0.87
CA ASN A 284 24.76 -3.66 -0.39
C ASN A 284 23.96 -4.70 -1.20
N LEU A 285 23.27 -5.64 -0.52
CA LEU A 285 22.35 -6.55 -1.20
C LEU A 285 21.20 -5.78 -1.86
N SER A 286 20.81 -6.23 -3.04
CA SER A 286 19.65 -5.71 -3.77
C SER A 286 18.70 -6.85 -4.13
N ILE A 287 17.42 -6.52 -4.26
CA ILE A 287 16.44 -7.49 -4.73
C ILE A 287 16.73 -7.88 -6.18
N GLY A 288 16.59 -9.17 -6.48
CA GLY A 288 16.96 -9.74 -7.76
C GLY A 288 18.44 -10.13 -7.88
N ASP A 289 19.28 -9.82 -6.88
CA ASP A 289 20.62 -10.37 -6.83
C ASP A 289 20.57 -11.88 -6.60
N THR A 290 21.49 -12.61 -7.22
CA THR A 290 21.64 -14.05 -6.97
C THR A 290 22.88 -14.30 -6.14
N ILE A 291 22.70 -14.98 -5.00
CA ILE A 291 23.81 -15.54 -4.23
C ILE A 291 24.16 -16.88 -4.84
N SER A 292 25.40 -17.05 -5.26
CA SER A 292 25.86 -18.24 -5.98
C SER A 292 27.18 -18.78 -5.42
N ALA A 293 27.55 -19.99 -5.86
CA ALA A 293 28.85 -20.57 -5.55
C ALA A 293 29.99 -19.72 -6.12
N VAL A 294 31.13 -19.68 -5.41
CA VAL A 294 32.30 -18.86 -5.81
C VAL A 294 32.99 -19.41 -7.07
N ASP A 295 33.09 -20.71 -7.16
CA ASP A 295 33.77 -21.42 -8.27
C ASP A 295 33.01 -21.35 -9.59
N ARG A 296 31.68 -21.23 -9.53
CA ARG A 296 30.81 -21.23 -10.69
C ARG A 296 29.60 -20.30 -10.50
N PRO A 297 29.82 -18.97 -10.49
CA PRO A 297 28.76 -18.01 -10.28
C PRO A 297 27.78 -18.03 -11.46
N LYS A 298 26.48 -18.22 -11.15
CA LYS A 298 25.40 -18.25 -12.16
C LYS A 298 24.18 -17.49 -11.63
N ALA A 299 23.72 -16.50 -12.40
CA ALA A 299 22.53 -15.73 -12.05
C ALA A 299 21.25 -16.54 -12.30
N LEU A 300 20.26 -16.34 -11.42
CA LEU A 300 18.87 -16.68 -11.69
C LEU A 300 18.18 -15.52 -12.42
N PRO A 301 17.05 -15.76 -13.13
CA PRO A 301 16.25 -14.71 -13.73
C PRO A 301 15.85 -13.67 -12.68
N ARG A 302 16.17 -12.40 -12.96
CA ARG A 302 15.83 -11.31 -12.03
C ARG A 302 14.32 -11.13 -11.90
N ILE A 303 13.91 -10.65 -10.75
CA ILE A 303 12.53 -10.27 -10.51
C ILE A 303 12.29 -8.92 -11.20
N THR A 304 11.36 -8.91 -12.13
CA THR A 304 10.85 -7.67 -12.72
C THR A 304 9.68 -7.20 -11.86
N VAL A 305 9.79 -6.01 -11.30
CA VAL A 305 8.71 -5.34 -10.56
C VAL A 305 8.19 -4.24 -11.47
N ASP A 306 6.86 -4.10 -11.57
CA ASP A 306 6.27 -3.01 -12.36
C ASP A 306 6.81 -1.66 -11.88
N GLU A 307 6.98 -0.73 -12.80
CA GLU A 307 7.54 0.58 -12.49
C GLU A 307 6.63 1.42 -11.57
N PRO A 308 7.22 2.25 -10.71
CA PRO A 308 6.43 3.16 -9.89
C PRO A 308 5.80 4.25 -10.76
N THR A 309 4.55 4.61 -10.46
CA THR A 309 3.71 5.50 -11.28
C THR A 309 3.50 6.88 -10.71
N MET A 310 3.74 7.05 -9.39
CA MET A 310 3.50 8.31 -8.67
C MET A 310 4.75 8.80 -7.97
N MET A 311 4.90 10.11 -7.86
CA MET A 311 5.99 10.73 -7.11
C MET A 311 5.48 11.88 -6.24
N MET A 312 6.20 12.15 -5.17
CA MET A 312 6.04 13.32 -4.30
C MET A 312 7.40 13.88 -3.93
N VAL A 313 7.47 15.19 -3.66
CA VAL A 313 8.67 15.81 -3.10
C VAL A 313 8.51 15.95 -1.59
N PHE A 314 9.38 15.29 -0.84
CA PHE A 314 9.49 15.43 0.61
C PHE A 314 10.60 16.43 0.92
N ARG A 315 10.29 17.41 1.80
CA ARG A 315 11.21 18.48 2.14
C ARG A 315 11.29 18.65 3.65
N VAL A 316 12.38 19.23 4.11
CA VAL A 316 12.46 19.74 5.47
C VAL A 316 11.32 20.73 5.71
N ASN A 317 10.71 20.68 6.90
CA ASN A 317 9.71 21.66 7.28
C ASN A 317 10.38 23.03 7.52
N ASP A 318 10.05 24.00 6.69
CA ASP A 318 10.52 25.39 6.73
C ASP A 318 9.41 26.37 7.12
N GLY A 319 8.28 25.85 7.62
CA GLY A 319 7.14 26.66 8.05
C GLY A 319 7.42 27.48 9.34
N PRO A 320 6.62 28.53 9.62
CA PRO A 320 6.78 29.36 10.81
C PRO A 320 6.64 28.62 12.15
N LEU A 321 6.06 27.42 12.16
CA LEU A 321 5.88 26.57 13.32
C LEU A 321 6.85 25.36 13.32
N ALA A 322 7.83 25.30 12.41
CA ALA A 322 8.77 24.21 12.27
C ALA A 322 9.64 24.02 13.54
N GLY A 323 10.01 22.78 13.84
CA GLY A 323 10.89 22.41 14.96
C GLY A 323 10.25 22.44 16.34
N ARG A 324 8.93 22.67 16.43
CA ARG A 324 8.24 22.73 17.72
C ARG A 324 7.73 21.39 18.23
N GLU A 325 7.49 20.44 17.34
CA GLU A 325 6.80 19.19 17.67
C GLU A 325 7.63 17.95 17.37
N GLY A 326 8.53 18.00 16.38
CA GLY A 326 9.34 16.86 15.94
C GLY A 326 10.72 16.81 16.58
N LYS A 327 11.28 15.59 16.61
CA LYS A 327 12.67 15.33 17.04
C LYS A 327 13.63 15.42 15.86
N PHE A 328 13.21 14.99 14.69
CA PHE A 328 14.01 14.87 13.49
C PHE A 328 13.55 15.91 12.46
N VAL A 329 14.29 17.02 12.41
CA VAL A 329 13.91 18.23 11.65
C VAL A 329 14.97 18.65 10.62
N THR A 330 16.04 17.87 10.46
CA THR A 330 17.15 18.21 9.56
C THR A 330 17.11 17.43 8.26
N SER A 331 17.69 18.02 7.21
CA SER A 331 17.85 17.38 5.89
C SER A 331 18.59 16.03 5.99
N ARG A 332 19.62 15.96 6.83
CA ARG A 332 20.37 14.74 7.06
C ARG A 332 19.47 13.62 7.63
N ASN A 333 18.67 13.92 8.67
CA ASN A 333 17.77 12.93 9.26
C ASN A 333 16.74 12.45 8.23
N LEU A 334 16.17 13.39 7.47
CA LEU A 334 15.18 13.09 6.43
C LEU A 334 15.80 12.19 5.35
N ARG A 335 16.99 12.55 4.85
CA ARG A 335 17.72 11.78 3.84
C ARG A 335 18.02 10.36 4.30
N GLU A 336 18.64 10.20 5.47
CA GLU A 336 19.00 8.89 6.02
C GLU A 336 17.76 7.98 6.18
N ARG A 337 16.66 8.55 6.64
CA ARG A 337 15.40 7.80 6.82
C ARG A 337 14.77 7.37 5.49
N LEU A 338 14.72 8.27 4.50
CA LEU A 338 14.15 7.98 3.18
C LEU A 338 14.99 6.93 2.42
N TYR A 339 16.32 7.05 2.44
CA TYR A 339 17.18 6.04 1.84
C TYR A 339 17.07 4.68 2.55
N ARG A 340 16.89 4.65 3.88
CA ARG A 340 16.60 3.41 4.61
C ARG A 340 15.30 2.77 4.12
N GLU A 341 14.28 3.56 3.81
CA GLU A 341 13.02 3.06 3.24
C GLU A 341 13.25 2.43 1.87
N SER A 342 13.97 3.08 0.98
CA SER A 342 14.27 2.54 -0.36
C SER A 342 15.09 1.25 -0.32
N TYR A 343 15.87 1.03 0.74
CA TYR A 343 16.59 -0.25 0.91
C TYR A 343 15.68 -1.40 1.33
N ARG A 344 14.60 -1.11 2.05
CA ARG A 344 13.62 -2.11 2.49
C ARG A 344 12.54 -2.37 1.44
N ASN A 345 12.19 -1.34 0.68
CA ASN A 345 11.10 -1.39 -0.28
C ASN A 345 11.57 -0.99 -1.69
N VAL A 346 11.72 -1.97 -2.58
CA VAL A 346 12.17 -1.76 -3.97
C VAL A 346 11.14 -1.02 -4.83
N SER A 347 9.87 -1.05 -4.41
CA SER A 347 8.83 -0.26 -5.09
C SER A 347 8.95 1.24 -4.79
N ILE A 348 9.87 1.63 -3.89
CA ILE A 348 10.16 3.00 -3.53
C ILE A 348 11.53 3.39 -4.06
N ARG A 349 11.58 4.49 -4.81
CA ARG A 349 12.83 5.11 -5.25
C ARG A 349 12.96 6.48 -4.62
N VAL A 350 14.14 6.79 -4.12
CA VAL A 350 14.47 8.11 -3.54
C VAL A 350 15.57 8.73 -4.39
N GLU A 351 15.34 9.95 -4.83
CA GLU A 351 16.26 10.72 -5.66
C GLU A 351 16.53 12.07 -5.00
N ASP A 352 17.81 12.47 -4.97
CA ASP A 352 18.19 13.82 -4.55
C ASP A 352 17.65 14.84 -5.59
N THR A 353 17.27 16.02 -5.14
CA THR A 353 16.86 17.12 -6.02
C THR A 353 17.96 18.18 -6.09
N GLU A 354 17.76 19.20 -6.92
CA GLU A 354 18.67 20.36 -6.99
C GLU A 354 18.83 21.10 -5.66
N THR A 355 17.82 21.01 -4.80
CA THR A 355 17.83 21.57 -3.44
C THR A 355 18.22 20.49 -2.42
N PRO A 356 19.22 20.73 -1.57
CA PRO A 356 19.72 19.73 -0.62
C PRO A 356 18.71 19.36 0.49
N ASP A 357 17.64 20.15 0.64
CA ASP A 357 16.61 19.95 1.65
C ASP A 357 15.33 19.29 1.10
N ALA A 358 15.37 18.82 -0.15
CA ALA A 358 14.26 18.20 -0.82
C ALA A 358 14.65 16.88 -1.49
N PHE A 359 13.76 15.89 -1.42
CA PHE A 359 13.98 14.54 -1.97
C PHE A 359 12.75 14.14 -2.78
N ARG A 360 12.97 13.64 -3.99
CA ARG A 360 11.92 13.05 -4.79
C ARG A 360 11.72 11.61 -4.35
N VAL A 361 10.54 11.30 -3.87
CA VAL A 361 10.13 9.94 -3.46
C VAL A 361 9.14 9.42 -4.49
N VAL A 362 9.48 8.32 -5.12
CA VAL A 362 8.71 7.70 -6.19
C VAL A 362 8.17 6.38 -5.68
N GLY A 363 6.87 6.13 -5.88
CA GLY A 363 6.16 4.94 -5.44
C GLY A 363 5.07 4.53 -6.42
N ARG A 364 4.36 3.44 -6.12
CA ARG A 364 3.31 2.92 -7.01
C ARG A 364 2.01 3.69 -6.93
N GLY A 365 1.66 4.23 -5.75
CA GLY A 365 0.41 4.94 -5.55
C GLY A 365 0.47 5.92 -4.38
N GLU A 366 -0.61 6.68 -4.22
CA GLU A 366 -0.72 7.69 -3.17
C GLU A 366 -0.76 7.07 -1.76
N LEU A 367 -1.39 5.89 -1.60
CA LEU A 367 -1.48 5.22 -0.31
C LEU A 367 -0.09 4.76 0.17
N GLN A 368 0.75 4.24 -0.72
CA GLN A 368 2.12 3.84 -0.37
C GLN A 368 2.93 5.03 0.14
N LEU A 369 2.84 6.18 -0.55
CA LEU A 369 3.53 7.41 -0.14
C LEU A 369 2.95 7.98 1.17
N ALA A 370 1.64 7.92 1.36
CA ALA A 370 0.97 8.32 2.61
C ALA A 370 1.42 7.45 3.80
N VAL A 371 1.58 6.14 3.60
CA VAL A 371 2.08 5.22 4.64
C VAL A 371 3.49 5.60 5.09
N ILE A 372 4.37 5.98 4.16
CA ILE A 372 5.74 6.43 4.50
C ILE A 372 5.67 7.70 5.35
N ILE A 373 4.88 8.69 4.95
CA ILE A 373 4.71 9.95 5.69
C ILE A 373 4.18 9.67 7.09
N GLU A 374 3.15 8.83 7.22
CA GLU A 374 2.55 8.51 8.51
C GLU A 374 3.51 7.74 9.43
N THR A 375 4.30 6.80 8.87
CA THR A 375 5.33 6.09 9.62
C THR A 375 6.38 7.05 10.14
N MET A 376 6.88 7.96 9.29
CA MET A 376 7.86 8.97 9.69
C MET A 376 7.29 9.93 10.73
N ARG A 377 6.03 10.34 10.61
CA ARG A 377 5.31 11.15 11.58
C ARG A 377 5.33 10.50 12.98
N ARG A 378 5.03 9.21 13.06
CA ARG A 378 5.04 8.43 14.32
C ARG A 378 6.45 8.23 14.88
N GLU A 379 7.44 8.14 14.03
CA GLU A 379 8.85 8.09 14.42
C GLU A 379 9.37 9.44 14.97
N GLY A 380 8.62 10.53 14.82
CA GLY A 380 8.96 11.85 15.35
C GLY A 380 9.59 12.80 14.35
N TYR A 381 9.43 12.56 13.04
CA TYR A 381 9.91 13.46 11.98
C TYR A 381 8.93 14.60 11.74
N GLU A 382 9.49 15.78 11.41
CA GLU A 382 8.76 16.87 10.75
C GLU A 382 9.22 16.99 9.31
N LEU A 383 8.25 17.08 8.41
CA LEU A 383 8.51 17.26 6.98
C LEU A 383 7.37 18.01 6.29
N THR A 384 7.64 18.52 5.09
CA THR A 384 6.61 18.94 4.17
C THR A 384 6.57 18.02 2.96
N ALA A 385 5.37 17.77 2.43
CA ALA A 385 5.16 16.95 1.25
C ALA A 385 4.42 17.75 0.17
N SER A 386 4.82 17.56 -1.08
CA SER A 386 4.10 18.10 -2.23
C SER A 386 2.85 17.27 -2.53
N ASN A 387 2.00 17.77 -3.41
CA ASN A 387 0.95 16.95 -4.01
C ASN A 387 1.55 15.75 -4.78
N PRO A 388 0.83 14.60 -4.85
CA PRO A 388 1.22 13.47 -5.70
C PRO A 388 1.21 13.87 -7.17
N GLU A 389 2.26 13.52 -7.92
CA GLU A 389 2.38 13.75 -9.36
C GLU A 389 2.71 12.45 -10.09
N PRO A 390 2.26 12.26 -11.35
CA PRO A 390 2.59 11.07 -12.11
C PRO A 390 4.05 11.10 -12.55
N VAL A 391 4.70 9.93 -12.59
CA VAL A 391 6.02 9.76 -13.18
C VAL A 391 5.86 9.73 -14.70
N THR A 392 6.30 10.77 -15.37
CA THR A 392 6.19 10.88 -16.83
C THR A 392 7.44 10.41 -17.52
N LYS A 393 7.31 9.89 -18.75
CA LYS A 393 8.39 9.49 -19.63
C LYS A 393 8.31 10.26 -20.93
N GLU A 394 9.45 10.48 -21.56
CA GLU A 394 9.52 11.02 -22.92
C GLU A 394 9.76 9.84 -23.88
N VAL A 395 8.84 9.62 -24.80
CA VAL A 395 8.93 8.58 -25.83
C VAL A 395 8.78 9.30 -27.17
N ASP A 396 9.79 9.18 -28.03
CA ASP A 396 9.84 9.83 -29.35
C ASP A 396 9.58 11.36 -29.30
N GLY A 397 10.08 12.04 -28.25
CA GLY A 397 9.88 13.48 -28.06
C GLY A 397 8.49 13.88 -27.57
N VAL A 398 7.62 12.91 -27.26
CA VAL A 398 6.29 13.15 -26.72
C VAL A 398 6.23 12.73 -25.26
N LYS A 399 5.70 13.63 -24.41
CA LYS A 399 5.49 13.34 -22.99
C LYS A 399 4.40 12.28 -22.83
N HIS A 400 4.70 11.17 -22.14
CA HIS A 400 3.77 10.10 -21.80
C HIS A 400 3.54 10.05 -20.29
N GLU A 401 2.35 9.64 -19.90
CA GLU A 401 1.94 9.45 -18.51
C GLU A 401 1.48 8.01 -18.24
N PRO A 402 1.63 7.53 -16.99
CA PRO A 402 1.20 6.18 -16.64
C PRO A 402 -0.32 6.07 -16.66
N MET A 403 -0.81 4.99 -17.25
CA MET A 403 -2.21 4.62 -17.32
C MET A 403 -2.51 3.48 -16.34
N GLU A 404 -3.71 3.48 -15.81
CA GLU A 404 -4.23 2.40 -14.98
C GLU A 404 -5.52 1.84 -15.55
N LEU A 405 -5.66 0.52 -15.48
CA LEU A 405 -6.91 -0.18 -15.67
C LEU A 405 -7.62 -0.22 -14.32
N MET A 406 -8.61 0.64 -14.15
CA MET A 406 -9.48 0.67 -12.97
C MET A 406 -10.65 -0.29 -13.19
N VAL A 407 -10.88 -1.18 -12.22
CA VAL A 407 -12.04 -2.07 -12.16
C VAL A 407 -12.85 -1.69 -10.92
N CYS A 408 -14.13 -1.43 -11.09
CA CYS A 408 -15.01 -1.18 -9.96
C CYS A 408 -16.34 -1.92 -10.09
N ASP A 409 -16.78 -2.48 -8.95
CA ASP A 409 -18.06 -3.15 -8.80
C ASP A 409 -19.00 -2.21 -8.03
N VAL A 410 -20.07 -1.77 -8.68
CA VAL A 410 -20.98 -0.76 -8.13
C VAL A 410 -22.42 -1.24 -8.19
N PRO A 411 -23.31 -0.77 -7.29
CA PRO A 411 -24.74 -0.95 -7.47
C PRO A 411 -25.23 -0.31 -8.79
N GLU A 412 -26.23 -0.88 -9.44
CA GLU A 412 -26.76 -0.38 -10.71
C GLU A 412 -27.15 1.11 -10.67
N TRP A 413 -27.71 1.57 -9.52
CA TRP A 413 -28.09 2.97 -9.34
C TRP A 413 -26.87 3.94 -9.37
N ALA A 414 -25.67 3.45 -9.05
CA ALA A 414 -24.47 4.27 -8.98
C ALA A 414 -23.69 4.36 -10.30
N VAL A 415 -24.01 3.51 -11.30
CA VAL A 415 -23.29 3.45 -12.60
C VAL A 415 -23.21 4.83 -13.26
N GLY A 416 -24.34 5.54 -13.36
CA GLY A 416 -24.40 6.85 -14.00
C GLY A 416 -23.53 7.90 -13.31
N VAL A 417 -23.61 7.97 -11.98
CA VAL A 417 -22.85 8.95 -11.18
C VAL A 417 -21.35 8.67 -11.24
N VAL A 418 -20.93 7.40 -11.16
CA VAL A 418 -19.51 7.02 -11.27
C VAL A 418 -18.96 7.37 -12.65
N THR A 419 -19.70 7.08 -13.72
CA THR A 419 -19.33 7.42 -15.10
C THR A 419 -19.19 8.93 -15.31
N GLU A 420 -20.13 9.73 -14.77
CA GLU A 420 -20.08 11.19 -14.80
C GLU A 420 -18.82 11.75 -14.15
N ARG A 421 -18.41 11.19 -13.01
CA ARG A 421 -17.21 11.64 -12.27
C ARG A 421 -15.89 11.23 -12.91
N LEU A 422 -15.87 10.14 -13.66
CA LEU A 422 -14.66 9.67 -14.35
C LEU A 422 -14.36 10.43 -15.65
N GLY A 423 -15.37 10.99 -16.32
CA GLY A 423 -15.19 11.75 -17.56
C GLY A 423 -14.21 12.91 -17.47
N PRO A 424 -14.37 13.88 -16.54
CA PRO A 424 -13.43 14.99 -16.35
C PRO A 424 -12.02 14.51 -15.96
N ARG A 425 -11.91 13.35 -15.32
CA ARG A 425 -10.65 12.69 -14.92
C ARG A 425 -9.96 11.92 -16.06
N LYS A 426 -10.50 12.04 -17.30
CA LYS A 426 -10.00 11.36 -18.52
C LYS A 426 -10.14 9.85 -18.49
N GLY A 427 -11.09 9.32 -17.70
CA GLY A 427 -11.42 7.90 -17.71
C GLY A 427 -12.15 7.52 -19.01
N ARG A 428 -11.67 6.46 -19.65
CA ARG A 428 -12.28 5.86 -20.86
C ARG A 428 -12.82 4.49 -20.50
N MET A 429 -14.10 4.30 -20.66
CA MET A 429 -14.74 2.99 -20.40
C MET A 429 -14.17 1.95 -21.36
N ALA A 430 -13.62 0.88 -20.80
CA ALA A 430 -13.09 -0.26 -21.56
C ALA A 430 -14.13 -1.38 -21.65
N ASP A 431 -14.87 -1.64 -20.55
CA ASP A 431 -15.88 -2.71 -20.49
C ASP A 431 -16.94 -2.43 -19.42
N MET A 432 -18.10 -3.04 -19.56
CA MET A 432 -19.19 -3.01 -18.59
C MET A 432 -19.93 -4.34 -18.59
N ALA A 433 -20.00 -5.00 -17.43
CA ALA A 433 -20.65 -6.29 -17.28
C ALA A 433 -21.58 -6.31 -16.06
N ALA A 434 -22.79 -6.84 -16.22
CA ALA A 434 -23.68 -7.10 -15.10
C ALA A 434 -23.21 -8.33 -14.30
N LEU A 435 -23.07 -8.17 -12.99
CA LEU A 435 -22.64 -9.25 -12.07
C LEU A 435 -23.81 -10.04 -11.47
N GLY A 436 -25.04 -9.69 -11.81
CA GLY A 436 -26.24 -10.16 -11.11
C GLY A 436 -26.44 -9.44 -9.78
N SER A 437 -27.47 -9.80 -9.01
CA SER A 437 -27.79 -9.22 -7.70
C SER A 437 -27.83 -7.67 -7.65
N GLY A 438 -28.16 -6.99 -8.76
CA GLY A 438 -28.23 -5.52 -8.83
C GLY A 438 -26.88 -4.81 -8.81
N ARG A 439 -25.80 -5.49 -9.21
CA ARG A 439 -24.44 -4.93 -9.29
C ARG A 439 -23.90 -4.98 -10.72
N THR A 440 -23.09 -3.98 -11.05
CA THR A 440 -22.43 -3.86 -12.35
C THR A 440 -20.93 -3.66 -12.15
N ARG A 441 -20.13 -4.38 -12.92
CA ARG A 441 -18.68 -4.18 -13.03
C ARG A 441 -18.40 -3.20 -14.16
N LEU A 442 -17.63 -2.18 -13.84
CA LEU A 442 -17.13 -1.19 -14.80
C LEU A 442 -15.61 -1.30 -14.90
N GLN A 443 -15.09 -1.22 -16.12
CA GLN A 443 -13.65 -1.18 -16.36
C GLN A 443 -13.31 0.12 -17.10
N TYR A 444 -12.32 0.86 -16.60
CA TYR A 444 -11.88 2.12 -17.17
C TYR A 444 -10.37 2.15 -17.34
N ARG A 445 -9.90 2.60 -18.50
CA ARG A 445 -8.51 3.04 -18.65
C ARG A 445 -8.43 4.53 -18.30
N ILE A 446 -7.60 4.88 -17.34
CA ILE A 446 -7.54 6.22 -16.76
C ILE A 446 -6.08 6.59 -16.44
N PRO A 447 -5.64 7.85 -16.66
CA PRO A 447 -4.34 8.30 -16.17
C PRO A 447 -4.21 8.11 -14.65
N ALA A 448 -3.07 7.61 -14.16
CA ALA A 448 -2.86 7.38 -12.72
C ALA A 448 -3.20 8.61 -11.86
N ARG A 449 -2.82 9.82 -12.34
CA ARG A 449 -3.19 11.08 -11.67
C ARG A 449 -4.69 11.39 -11.64
N GLY A 450 -5.48 10.77 -12.50
CA GLY A 450 -6.96 10.88 -12.52
C GLY A 450 -7.60 10.13 -11.35
N LEU A 451 -6.91 9.15 -10.77
CA LEU A 451 -7.37 8.39 -9.62
C LEU A 451 -7.04 9.05 -8.28
N VAL A 452 -6.12 10.02 -8.25
CA VAL A 452 -5.79 10.76 -7.03
C VAL A 452 -7.04 11.40 -6.45
N GLY A 453 -7.35 11.07 -5.19
CA GLY A 453 -8.54 11.53 -4.48
C GLY A 453 -9.86 10.94 -4.97
N PHE A 454 -9.87 10.13 -6.02
CA PHE A 454 -11.10 9.52 -6.51
C PHE A 454 -11.64 8.43 -5.58
N ARG A 455 -10.78 7.74 -4.84
CA ARG A 455 -11.19 6.67 -3.93
C ARG A 455 -12.15 7.15 -2.83
N SER A 456 -11.85 8.27 -2.19
CA SER A 456 -12.71 8.86 -1.17
C SER A 456 -14.03 9.38 -1.77
N GLU A 457 -13.96 10.01 -2.94
CA GLU A 457 -15.12 10.44 -3.70
C GLU A 457 -15.99 9.25 -4.10
N PHE A 458 -15.39 8.18 -4.65
CA PHE A 458 -16.05 6.95 -5.06
C PHE A 458 -16.83 6.29 -3.91
N LEU A 459 -16.22 6.14 -2.73
CA LEU A 459 -16.91 5.60 -1.56
C LEU A 459 -18.09 6.47 -1.15
N THR A 460 -17.96 7.80 -1.26
CA THR A 460 -19.05 8.73 -0.93
C THR A 460 -20.21 8.62 -1.91
N ILE A 461 -19.95 8.65 -3.23
CA ILE A 461 -20.98 8.60 -4.26
C ILE A 461 -21.66 7.23 -4.37
N THR A 462 -20.97 6.16 -3.96
CA THR A 462 -21.52 4.80 -3.87
C THR A 462 -22.06 4.46 -2.50
N LYS A 463 -22.12 5.42 -1.56
CA LYS A 463 -22.57 5.23 -0.16
C LYS A 463 -21.83 4.10 0.58
N GLY A 464 -20.57 3.88 0.24
CA GLY A 464 -19.75 2.82 0.79
C GLY A 464 -19.97 1.43 0.19
N GLU A 465 -20.93 1.27 -0.74
CA GLU A 465 -21.23 -0.03 -1.36
C GLU A 465 -20.33 -0.36 -2.55
N GLY A 466 -19.65 0.64 -3.13
CA GLY A 466 -18.74 0.45 -4.26
C GLY A 466 -17.40 -0.13 -3.84
N ILE A 467 -16.87 -1.01 -4.67
CA ILE A 467 -15.53 -1.60 -4.48
C ILE A 467 -14.71 -1.29 -5.72
N MET A 468 -13.50 -0.74 -5.56
CA MET A 468 -12.64 -0.45 -6.70
C MET A 468 -11.21 -0.91 -6.46
N SER A 469 -10.55 -1.27 -7.55
CA SER A 469 -9.09 -1.46 -7.61
C SER A 469 -8.57 -0.94 -8.94
N SER A 470 -7.29 -0.64 -9.00
CA SER A 470 -6.60 -0.26 -10.22
C SER A 470 -5.29 -1.00 -10.35
N GLN A 471 -4.83 -1.18 -11.56
CA GLN A 471 -3.52 -1.76 -11.87
C GLN A 471 -2.86 -1.00 -13.00
N PHE A 472 -1.53 -0.93 -12.98
CA PHE A 472 -0.75 -0.30 -14.05
C PHE A 472 -1.01 -0.98 -15.40
N ASP A 473 -1.29 -0.17 -16.44
CA ASP A 473 -1.64 -0.61 -17.80
C ASP A 473 -0.82 0.10 -18.89
N GLY A 474 0.45 0.42 -18.58
CA GLY A 474 1.38 1.02 -19.53
C GLY A 474 1.41 2.54 -19.52
N TYR A 475 1.95 3.12 -20.59
CA TYR A 475 2.09 4.57 -20.76
C TYR A 475 1.35 5.02 -22.02
N GLU A 476 0.69 6.18 -21.95
CA GLU A 476 0.05 6.83 -23.10
C GLU A 476 0.46 8.32 -23.17
N PRO A 477 0.31 8.97 -24.32
CA PRO A 477 0.57 10.40 -24.45
C PRO A 477 -0.22 11.22 -23.44
N TRP A 478 0.38 12.31 -22.96
CA TRP A 478 -0.20 13.19 -21.94
C TRP A 478 -1.60 13.71 -22.33
N PHE A 479 -2.62 13.47 -21.50
CA PHE A 479 -4.02 13.83 -21.73
C PHE A 479 -4.39 15.29 -21.40
N GLY A 480 -3.42 16.15 -21.16
CA GLY A 480 -3.67 17.54 -20.80
C GLY A 480 -4.08 17.73 -19.34
N TYR A 481 -4.74 18.84 -19.05
CA TYR A 481 -5.10 19.19 -17.68
C TYR A 481 -6.26 18.34 -17.15
N ILE A 482 -6.13 17.87 -15.90
CA ILE A 482 -7.18 17.22 -15.12
C ILE A 482 -7.43 18.07 -13.88
N PRO A 483 -8.65 18.63 -13.70
CA PRO A 483 -8.98 19.41 -12.50
C PRO A 483 -9.01 18.50 -11.27
N ARG A 484 -8.35 18.90 -10.19
CA ARG A 484 -8.34 18.13 -8.92
C ARG A 484 -9.47 18.56 -8.00
N ARG A 485 -9.60 19.85 -7.78
CA ARG A 485 -10.69 20.43 -6.99
C ARG A 485 -11.32 21.62 -7.73
N SER A 486 -12.60 21.85 -7.50
CA SER A 486 -13.36 22.96 -8.08
C SER A 486 -13.23 24.24 -7.25
N ASN A 487 -12.97 24.12 -5.95
CA ASN A 487 -13.04 25.19 -4.98
C ASN A 487 -11.65 25.68 -4.58
N GLY A 488 -11.55 26.97 -4.23
CA GLY A 488 -10.32 27.58 -3.73
C GLY A 488 -10.07 27.27 -2.25
N ALA A 489 -8.95 27.77 -1.74
CA ALA A 489 -8.57 27.69 -0.34
C ALA A 489 -8.99 28.95 0.44
N ILE A 490 -9.33 28.80 1.72
CA ILE A 490 -9.38 29.90 2.69
C ILE A 490 -8.03 29.93 3.40
N ILE A 491 -7.32 31.06 3.31
CA ILE A 491 -5.92 31.21 3.71
C ILE A 491 -5.82 32.27 4.81
N SER A 492 -5.05 32.00 5.85
CA SER A 492 -4.75 32.98 6.89
C SER A 492 -3.79 34.06 6.33
N ASP A 493 -4.11 35.36 6.57
CA ASP A 493 -3.32 36.52 6.15
C ASP A 493 -2.25 36.91 7.17
N ARG A 494 -2.19 36.26 8.34
CA ARG A 494 -1.26 36.61 9.43
C ARG A 494 -1.07 35.47 10.42
N MET A 495 -0.07 35.68 11.29
CA MET A 495 0.17 34.82 12.43
C MET A 495 -0.67 35.23 13.64
N GLY A 496 -1.21 34.28 14.38
CA GLY A 496 -1.98 34.45 15.61
C GLY A 496 -2.86 33.27 15.93
N ASP A 497 -3.64 33.36 17.01
CA ASP A 497 -4.59 32.33 17.39
C ASP A 497 -5.96 32.63 16.77
N THR A 498 -6.62 31.60 16.25
CA THR A 498 -7.95 31.71 15.67
C THR A 498 -8.98 32.04 16.75
N VAL A 499 -9.86 33.00 16.49
CA VAL A 499 -10.89 33.40 17.46
C VAL A 499 -12.29 33.11 16.95
N PRO A 500 -13.23 32.75 17.86
CA PRO A 500 -14.60 32.36 17.48
C PRO A 500 -15.30 33.43 16.63
N TYR A 501 -15.11 34.68 16.95
CA TYR A 501 -15.73 35.80 16.24
C TYR A 501 -15.32 35.90 14.77
N ALA A 502 -14.02 35.70 14.48
CA ALA A 502 -13.53 35.70 13.11
C ALA A 502 -14.02 34.47 12.35
N LEU A 503 -13.91 33.27 12.97
CA LEU A 503 -14.35 32.02 12.36
C LEU A 503 -15.84 32.01 12.03
N PHE A 504 -16.67 32.65 12.85
CA PHE A 504 -18.11 32.73 12.62
C PHE A 504 -18.43 33.45 11.29
N SER A 505 -17.70 34.52 10.98
CA SER A 505 -17.88 35.24 9.70
C SER A 505 -17.24 34.52 8.52
N ILE A 506 -16.20 33.69 8.76
CA ILE A 506 -15.49 32.95 7.72
C ILE A 506 -16.25 31.70 7.30
N GLN A 507 -16.93 31.01 8.24
CA GLN A 507 -17.69 29.80 7.94
C GLN A 507 -18.83 30.00 6.92
N GLU A 508 -19.34 31.23 6.76
CA GLU A 508 -20.33 31.56 5.72
C GLU A 508 -19.74 31.48 4.31
N ARG A 509 -18.41 31.50 4.18
CA ARG A 509 -17.69 31.48 2.91
C ARG A 509 -17.17 30.12 2.50
N GLY A 510 -17.27 29.13 3.40
CA GLY A 510 -16.82 27.79 3.09
C GLY A 510 -16.64 26.90 4.33
N ALA A 511 -16.06 25.73 4.15
CA ALA A 511 -15.84 24.76 5.20
C ALA A 511 -14.49 25.01 5.89
N LEU A 512 -14.50 25.15 7.22
CA LEU A 512 -13.27 25.33 8.01
C LEU A 512 -12.58 24.00 8.29
N PHE A 513 -11.24 24.02 8.39
CA PHE A 513 -10.40 22.89 8.77
C PHE A 513 -9.83 23.01 10.19
N VAL A 514 -9.90 24.20 10.77
CA VAL A 514 -9.34 24.51 12.09
C VAL A 514 -10.42 24.97 13.06
N PRO A 515 -10.40 24.54 14.33
CA PRO A 515 -11.27 25.09 15.38
C PRO A 515 -10.72 26.43 15.88
N ALA A 516 -11.45 27.05 16.80
CA ALA A 516 -11.00 28.24 17.55
C ALA A 516 -9.86 27.87 18.53
N GLY A 517 -8.94 28.81 18.78
CA GLY A 517 -7.80 28.66 19.69
C GLY A 517 -6.59 27.93 19.07
N VAL A 518 -6.58 27.72 17.76
CA VAL A 518 -5.45 27.12 17.04
C VAL A 518 -4.55 28.21 16.49
N GLN A 519 -3.23 28.05 16.68
CA GLN A 519 -2.24 28.96 16.11
C GLN A 519 -2.15 28.76 14.60
N VAL A 520 -2.33 29.85 13.86
CA VAL A 520 -2.22 29.93 12.40
C VAL A 520 -1.13 30.93 12.01
N TYR A 521 -0.70 30.89 10.76
CA TYR A 521 0.31 31.80 10.21
C TYR A 521 -0.06 32.21 8.79
N GLU A 522 0.56 33.29 8.29
CA GLU A 522 0.36 33.77 6.92
C GLU A 522 0.65 32.68 5.89
N GLY A 523 -0.28 32.46 4.97
CA GLY A 523 -0.19 31.39 3.96
C GLY A 523 -0.66 30.01 4.42
N MET A 524 -1.03 29.83 5.70
CA MET A 524 -1.65 28.59 6.20
C MET A 524 -3.09 28.50 5.67
N ILE A 525 -3.45 27.33 5.15
CA ILE A 525 -4.80 27.03 4.67
C ILE A 525 -5.64 26.57 5.87
N ILE A 526 -6.72 27.28 6.11
CA ILE A 526 -7.61 27.06 7.27
C ILE A 526 -9.01 26.59 6.88
N GLY A 527 -9.28 26.47 5.57
CA GLY A 527 -10.57 26.00 5.07
C GLY A 527 -10.62 25.90 3.54
N GLU A 528 -11.74 25.39 3.05
CA GLU A 528 -12.11 25.33 1.64
C GLU A 528 -13.12 26.43 1.34
N ASN A 529 -12.85 27.25 0.33
CA ASN A 529 -13.76 28.29 -0.11
C ASN A 529 -14.95 27.68 -0.87
N ALA A 530 -16.13 28.28 -0.78
CA ALA A 530 -17.28 27.93 -1.61
C ALA A 530 -17.12 28.32 -3.10
N HIS A 531 -16.15 29.19 -3.41
CA HIS A 531 -15.85 29.65 -4.76
C HIS A 531 -14.52 29.10 -5.29
N PRO A 532 -14.31 29.07 -6.61
CA PRO A 532 -13.07 28.51 -7.21
C PRO A 532 -11.80 29.31 -6.90
N SER A 533 -11.90 30.54 -6.45
CA SER A 533 -10.74 31.37 -6.11
C SER A 533 -10.32 31.25 -4.67
N ASP A 534 -9.01 31.35 -4.42
CA ASP A 534 -8.48 31.45 -3.06
C ASP A 534 -8.94 32.73 -2.37
N LEU A 535 -9.08 32.67 -1.05
CA LEU A 535 -9.56 33.77 -0.21
C LEU A 535 -8.65 33.94 1.00
N ASP A 536 -7.93 35.04 1.06
CA ASP A 536 -7.13 35.42 2.23
C ASP A 536 -8.01 36.13 3.27
N VAL A 537 -7.92 35.69 4.52
CA VAL A 537 -8.77 36.15 5.62
C VAL A 537 -7.99 36.33 6.92
N ASN A 538 -8.46 37.23 7.78
CA ASN A 538 -7.96 37.39 9.12
C ASN A 538 -8.75 36.50 10.11
N ALA A 539 -8.20 35.33 10.43
CA ALA A 539 -8.81 34.41 11.37
C ALA A 539 -8.58 34.76 12.86
N CYS A 540 -7.71 35.77 13.11
CA CYS A 540 -7.32 36.21 14.46
C CYS A 540 -7.99 37.51 14.86
N ARG A 541 -8.99 37.97 14.10
CA ARG A 541 -9.67 39.26 14.35
C ARG A 541 -10.61 39.16 15.54
N GLU A 542 -10.27 39.84 16.61
CA GLU A 542 -11.14 39.99 17.79
C GLU A 542 -12.31 40.94 17.54
N LYS A 543 -13.40 40.74 18.30
CA LYS A 543 -14.52 41.67 18.33
C LYS A 543 -14.05 43.01 18.95
N LYS A 544 -14.12 44.10 18.22
CA LYS A 544 -13.87 45.42 18.81
C LYS A 544 -14.94 45.68 19.88
N LEU A 545 -14.52 45.91 21.11
CA LEU A 545 -15.39 46.36 22.19
C LEU A 545 -15.97 47.75 21.82
N THR A 546 -17.19 47.77 21.33
CA THR A 546 -17.95 49.02 21.10
C THR A 546 -18.95 49.16 22.21
N ASN A 547 -19.01 50.35 22.80
CA ASN A 547 -19.93 50.93 23.80
C ASN A 547 -20.81 49.96 24.64
N ILE A 548 -20.85 50.18 25.94
CA ILE A 548 -21.53 49.47 27.00
C ILE A 548 -23.01 49.01 26.71
N ARG A 549 -23.72 49.71 25.83
CA ARG A 549 -25.09 49.37 25.43
C ARG A 549 -25.22 48.18 24.46
N ALA A 550 -24.15 47.81 23.74
CA ALA A 550 -24.12 46.67 22.83
C ALA A 550 -23.61 45.38 23.49
N ALA A 551 -23.01 45.45 24.67
CA ALA A 551 -22.48 44.31 25.43
C ALA A 551 -23.58 43.36 25.97
N GLY A 552 -24.84 43.78 26.00
CA GLY A 552 -25.99 42.96 26.49
C GLY A 552 -26.64 42.06 25.43
N ARG A 553 -26.17 42.13 24.15
CA ARG A 553 -26.59 41.20 23.06
C ARG A 553 -25.38 40.47 22.55
N ASP A 554 -24.76 39.65 23.38
CA ASP A 554 -23.85 38.62 22.86
C ASP A 554 -24.72 37.50 22.29
N GLU A 555 -24.96 37.55 20.98
CA GLU A 555 -25.48 36.39 20.25
C GLU A 555 -24.51 35.24 20.44
N ASN A 556 -25.02 34.08 20.83
CA ASN A 556 -24.21 32.85 20.95
C ASN A 556 -23.57 32.57 19.60
N VAL A 557 -22.25 32.66 19.54
CA VAL A 557 -21.47 32.29 18.34
C VAL A 557 -21.49 30.79 18.20
N ILE A 558 -22.30 30.27 17.29
CA ILE A 558 -22.36 28.84 16.97
C ILE A 558 -21.43 28.58 15.81
N LEU A 559 -20.36 27.84 16.06
CA LEU A 559 -19.43 27.38 15.01
C LEU A 559 -19.82 26.00 14.54
N THR A 560 -19.85 25.81 13.23
CA THR A 560 -19.94 24.49 12.62
C THR A 560 -18.65 23.72 12.95
N PRO A 561 -18.73 22.45 13.36
CA PRO A 561 -17.54 21.64 13.57
C PRO A 561 -16.61 21.66 12.34
N PRO A 562 -15.30 21.88 12.52
CA PRO A 562 -14.37 21.91 11.39
C PRO A 562 -14.29 20.54 10.74
N ARG A 563 -14.06 20.52 9.42
CA ARG A 563 -13.81 19.29 8.68
C ARG A 563 -12.41 18.78 9.02
N GLU A 564 -12.34 17.61 9.65
CA GLU A 564 -11.07 16.97 9.99
C GLU A 564 -10.30 16.58 8.71
N MET A 565 -9.07 17.09 8.62
CA MET A 565 -8.13 16.83 7.53
C MET A 565 -7.06 15.86 8.00
N GLY A 566 -7.38 14.55 7.96
CA GLY A 566 -6.37 13.51 8.13
C GLY A 566 -5.38 13.48 6.96
N LEU A 567 -4.26 12.76 7.11
CA LEU A 567 -3.16 12.74 6.13
C LEU A 567 -3.64 12.41 4.70
N GLU A 568 -4.43 11.38 4.52
CA GLU A 568 -4.94 10.96 3.21
C GLU A 568 -5.82 12.03 2.58
N LYS A 569 -6.82 12.53 3.31
CA LYS A 569 -7.68 13.61 2.83
C LYS A 569 -6.91 14.88 2.48
N ALA A 570 -5.87 15.19 3.25
CA ALA A 570 -5.01 16.34 3.00
C ALA A 570 -4.20 16.18 1.70
N LEU A 571 -3.63 14.99 1.46
CA LEU A 571 -2.90 14.67 0.23
C LEU A 571 -3.78 14.70 -1.02
N GLU A 572 -5.02 14.19 -0.90
CA GLU A 572 -6.03 14.23 -1.96
C GLU A 572 -6.44 15.67 -2.29
N TRP A 573 -6.48 16.54 -1.28
CA TRP A 573 -7.04 17.90 -1.38
C TRP A 573 -6.06 18.93 -1.91
N ILE A 574 -4.74 18.82 -1.57
CA ILE A 574 -3.75 19.86 -1.92
C ILE A 574 -3.55 20.03 -3.42
N ALA A 575 -3.39 21.30 -3.85
CA ALA A 575 -3.09 21.71 -5.22
C ALA A 575 -1.56 21.78 -5.47
N GLN A 576 -1.16 22.04 -6.70
CA GLN A 576 0.26 22.10 -7.10
C GLN A 576 1.06 23.22 -6.41
N ASP A 577 0.40 24.31 -6.06
CA ASP A 577 1.01 25.47 -5.38
C ASP A 577 0.94 25.38 -3.86
N GLU A 578 0.56 24.21 -3.33
CA GLU A 578 0.36 23.95 -1.91
C GLU A 578 1.31 22.87 -1.40
N LEU A 579 1.50 22.84 -0.09
CA LEU A 579 2.29 21.85 0.64
C LEU A 579 1.49 21.33 1.83
N LEU A 580 1.72 20.09 2.14
CA LEU A 580 1.31 19.45 3.36
C LEU A 580 2.45 19.56 4.38
N GLU A 581 2.20 20.18 5.52
CA GLU A 581 3.12 20.21 6.65
C GLU A 581 2.73 19.11 7.64
N VAL A 582 3.62 18.18 7.87
CA VAL A 582 3.40 17.00 8.73
C VAL A 582 4.35 17.06 9.91
N THR A 583 3.78 16.99 11.11
CA THR A 583 4.50 16.90 12.37
C THR A 583 3.94 15.74 13.20
N PRO A 584 4.61 15.29 14.26
CA PRO A 584 4.10 14.23 15.13
C PRO A 584 2.68 14.48 15.68
N LYS A 585 2.32 15.75 15.91
CA LYS A 585 1.05 16.13 16.53
C LYS A 585 0.04 16.74 15.57
N SER A 586 0.51 17.37 14.48
CA SER A 586 -0.34 18.19 13.61
C SER A 586 -0.13 17.88 12.13
N ILE A 587 -1.21 18.02 11.38
CA ILE A 587 -1.23 18.03 9.92
C ILE A 587 -1.78 19.38 9.50
N ARG A 588 -1.00 20.17 8.77
CA ARG A 588 -1.36 21.53 8.34
C ARG A 588 -1.21 21.64 6.84
N LEU A 589 -2.08 22.41 6.21
CA LEU A 589 -2.00 22.73 4.80
C LEU A 589 -1.48 24.15 4.65
N ARG A 590 -0.61 24.40 3.68
CA ARG A 590 -0.10 25.75 3.42
C ARG A 590 0.20 26.00 1.96
N LYS A 591 0.26 27.25 1.57
CA LYS A 591 0.79 27.64 0.27
C LYS A 591 2.31 27.48 0.23
N LYS A 592 2.88 27.19 -0.95
CA LYS A 592 4.33 27.18 -1.18
C LYS A 592 4.92 28.56 -0.91
N MET A 593 4.26 29.61 -1.43
CA MET A 593 4.58 30.99 -1.14
C MET A 593 3.69 31.49 0.00
N LEU A 594 4.26 31.80 1.14
CA LEU A 594 3.49 32.21 2.31
C LEU A 594 3.01 33.67 2.18
N ASP A 595 3.85 34.59 1.67
CA ASP A 595 3.55 36.01 1.50
C ASP A 595 2.42 36.24 0.49
N PHE A 596 1.40 36.98 0.91
CA PHE A 596 0.22 37.30 0.09
C PHE A 596 0.59 38.07 -1.19
N ASN A 597 1.47 39.09 -1.09
CA ASN A 597 1.82 39.91 -2.23
C ASN A 597 2.63 39.13 -3.27
N ALA A 598 3.48 38.21 -2.82
CA ALA A 598 4.23 37.31 -3.70
C ALA A 598 3.28 36.38 -4.46
N ARG A 599 2.27 35.76 -3.79
CA ARG A 599 1.23 34.94 -4.44
C ARG A 599 0.46 35.74 -5.50
N TYR A 600 0.00 36.93 -5.14
CA TYR A 600 -0.77 37.79 -6.05
C TYR A 600 0.02 38.19 -7.30
N ARG A 601 1.33 38.49 -7.16
CA ARG A 601 2.20 38.78 -8.32
C ARG A 601 2.35 37.54 -9.21
N ALA A 602 2.65 36.40 -8.63
CA ALA A 602 2.82 35.16 -9.38
C ALA A 602 1.55 34.76 -10.16
N ASP A 603 0.37 34.94 -9.58
CA ASP A 603 -0.90 34.66 -10.25
C ASP A 603 -1.20 35.61 -11.41
N ARG A 604 -0.83 36.88 -11.24
CA ARG A 604 -0.96 37.89 -12.30
C ARG A 604 -0.04 37.58 -13.48
N ASP A 605 1.18 37.14 -13.19
CA ASP A 605 2.16 36.82 -14.22
C ASP A 605 1.75 35.56 -15.00
N ARG A 606 1.28 34.51 -14.32
CA ARG A 606 0.71 33.29 -14.97
C ARG A 606 -0.51 33.61 -15.85
N LYS A 607 -1.38 34.53 -15.44
CA LYS A 607 -2.53 34.96 -16.25
C LYS A 607 -2.11 35.69 -17.52
N ARG A 608 -1.02 36.45 -17.43
CA ARG A 608 -0.42 37.14 -18.62
C ARG A 608 0.16 36.13 -19.60
N GLU A 609 0.98 35.18 -19.12
CA GLU A 609 1.57 34.12 -19.95
C GLU A 609 0.50 33.26 -20.67
N ARG A 610 -0.61 32.96 -19.98
CA ARG A 610 -1.74 32.23 -20.59
C ARG A 610 -2.54 33.08 -21.60
N ALA A 611 -2.51 34.35 -21.53
CA ALA A 611 -3.19 35.24 -22.49
C ALA A 611 -2.32 35.51 -23.73
N GLU A 612 -1.00 35.31 -23.61
CA GLU A 612 -0.02 35.53 -24.69
C GLU A 612 0.30 34.19 -25.44
N SER A 613 -0.05 33.03 -24.88
CA SER A 613 0.04 31.71 -25.49
C SER A 613 -1.27 31.26 -26.16
#